data_b1b4312ec46b6bf4f19467ad27c20051
#
_entry.id   b1b4312ec46b6bf4f19467ad27c20051
#
_cell.length_a   1.000
_cell.length_b   1.000
_cell.length_c   1.000
_cell.angle_alpha   90.00
_cell.angle_beta   90.00
_cell.angle_gamma   90.00
#
_symmetry.space_group_name_H-M   'P 1'
#
loop_
_entity.id
_entity.type
_entity.pdbx_description
1 polymer ?
#
loop_
_entity_poly.entity_id
_entity_poly.type
_entity_poly.pdbx_seq_one_letter_code
_entity_poly.pdbx_strand_id
1 'polypeptide(L)'
;MASVLLCLTLPAFATKGGNRPAAWMSVDSPQMPKGQQHQSRHSIDQLEDAWRNAILKSNTAAMDRLLADDYLAITASGLVQTKAQTLANLKSGRMHMASLNVSDRKVRFYGRTAVVTSMAAVNATTGEGDISGNYRYTRVYVRDATGTWKIVSFEASKIRDQGDHR
;
A
#
# COMPACT_ATOMS: atom_id res chain seq x y z
N MET A 1 68.97 33.06 15.33
CA MET A 1 67.93 32.53 14.46
C MET A 1 66.98 31.67 15.34
N ALA A 2 65.86 32.23 15.75
CA ALA A 2 64.98 31.60 16.67
C ALA A 2 63.73 31.03 15.87
N SER A 3 63.57 29.70 15.86
CA SER A 3 62.48 29.04 15.22
C SER A 3 61.36 28.88 16.23
N VAL A 4 60.26 29.60 16.03
CA VAL A 4 59.02 29.47 16.87
C VAL A 4 58.16 28.36 16.31
N LEU A 5 58.02 27.29 17.09
CA LEU A 5 57.14 26.18 16.81
C LEU A 5 55.72 26.52 17.33
N LEU A 6 54.79 26.81 16.43
CA LEU A 6 53.40 27.10 16.75
C LEU A 6 52.61 25.78 16.87
N CYS A 7 52.30 25.38 18.12
CA CYS A 7 51.52 24.21 18.42
C CYS A 7 50.00 24.54 18.28
N LEU A 8 49.38 24.14 17.17
CA LEU A 8 47.94 24.26 16.96
C LEU A 8 47.22 23.10 17.69
N THR A 9 46.65 23.39 18.85
CA THR A 9 45.72 22.48 19.53
C THR A 9 44.32 22.55 18.90
N LEU A 10 43.92 21.52 18.18
CA LEU A 10 42.54 21.35 17.70
C LEU A 10 41.64 20.92 18.85
N PRO A 11 40.48 21.55 19.08
CA PRO A 11 39.52 21.07 20.07
C PRO A 11 38.85 19.80 19.55
N ALA A 12 38.89 18.74 20.34
CA ALA A 12 38.13 17.50 20.10
C ALA A 12 36.63 17.77 20.28
N PHE A 13 35.89 17.78 19.17
CA PHE A 13 34.43 17.76 19.23
C PHE A 13 33.97 16.35 19.65
N ALA A 14 33.62 16.20 20.90
CA ALA A 14 32.92 15.03 21.40
C ALA A 14 31.51 15.00 20.77
N THR A 15 31.30 14.18 19.75
CA THR A 15 29.97 13.87 19.23
C THR A 15 29.24 13.01 20.24
N LYS A 16 28.40 13.64 21.06
CA LYS A 16 27.41 12.96 21.89
C LYS A 16 26.45 12.25 20.94
N GLY A 17 26.61 10.92 20.79
CA GLY A 17 25.73 10.06 20.01
C GLY A 17 24.33 10.02 20.60
N GLY A 18 23.53 11.02 20.34
CA GLY A 18 22.10 10.97 20.52
C GLY A 18 21.50 10.29 19.30
N ASN A 19 20.83 9.16 19.50
CA ASN A 19 20.05 8.45 18.49
C ASN A 19 18.87 9.35 18.09
N ARG A 20 19.10 10.35 17.23
CA ARG A 20 18.04 11.15 16.64
C ARG A 20 17.40 10.30 15.55
N PRO A 21 16.09 10.00 15.62
CA PRO A 21 15.41 9.40 14.49
C PRO A 21 15.64 10.30 13.27
N ALA A 22 16.01 9.67 12.16
CA ALA A 22 16.33 10.40 10.94
C ALA A 22 15.17 11.33 10.57
N ALA A 23 15.47 12.59 10.23
CA ALA A 23 14.48 13.64 9.96
C ALA A 23 13.45 13.30 8.86
N TRP A 24 13.73 12.29 8.02
CA TRP A 24 12.79 11.76 7.02
C TRP A 24 11.65 10.91 7.62
N MET A 25 11.71 10.55 8.92
CA MET A 25 10.63 9.84 9.61
C MET A 25 9.50 10.76 10.11
N SER A 26 9.70 12.07 10.11
CA SER A 26 8.70 13.07 10.49
C SER A 26 8.05 13.63 9.23
N VAL A 27 7.13 12.86 8.61
CA VAL A 27 6.19 13.47 7.68
C VAL A 27 5.17 14.20 8.53
N ASP A 28 5.35 15.51 8.75
CA ASP A 28 4.33 16.42 9.28
C ASP A 28 3.22 16.56 8.24
N SER A 29 2.46 15.48 8.08
CA SER A 29 1.24 15.52 7.30
C SER A 29 0.20 16.28 8.09
N PRO A 30 -0.51 17.26 7.49
CA PRO A 30 -1.62 17.93 8.15
C PRO A 30 -2.58 16.87 8.69
N GLN A 31 -2.66 16.77 10.01
CA GLN A 31 -3.51 15.77 10.65
C GLN A 31 -4.96 16.14 10.41
N MET A 32 -5.70 15.23 9.81
CA MET A 32 -7.14 15.37 9.62
C MET A 32 -7.83 15.48 10.99
N PRO A 33 -8.82 16.40 11.17
CA PRO A 33 -9.60 16.48 12.41
C PRO A 33 -10.17 15.11 12.79
N LYS A 34 -10.19 14.76 14.09
CA LYS A 34 -10.58 13.42 14.57
C LYS A 34 -11.95 12.95 14.04
N GLY A 35 -12.96 13.83 13.98
CA GLY A 35 -14.28 13.49 13.44
C GLY A 35 -14.24 13.16 11.95
N GLN A 36 -13.47 13.91 11.16
CA GLN A 36 -13.30 13.68 9.73
C GLN A 36 -12.48 12.39 9.47
N GLN A 37 -11.51 12.11 10.34
CA GLN A 37 -10.73 10.87 10.28
C GLN A 37 -11.61 9.65 10.50
N HIS A 38 -12.54 9.68 11.46
CA HIS A 38 -13.48 8.59 11.71
C HIS A 38 -14.39 8.33 10.52
N GLN A 39 -15.00 9.38 9.94
CA GLN A 39 -15.81 9.27 8.73
C GLN A 39 -15.01 8.71 7.54
N SER A 40 -13.80 9.22 7.33
CA SER A 40 -12.93 8.75 6.25
C SER A 40 -12.55 7.29 6.44
N ARG A 41 -12.29 6.85 7.67
CA ARG A 41 -12.00 5.45 7.97
C ARG A 41 -13.17 4.55 7.62
N HIS A 42 -14.38 4.90 8.04
CA HIS A 42 -15.59 4.14 7.69
C HIS A 42 -15.78 4.05 6.17
N SER A 43 -15.55 5.16 5.44
CA SER A 43 -15.62 5.16 3.97
C SER A 43 -14.58 4.22 3.35
N ILE A 44 -13.34 4.21 3.83
CA ILE A 44 -12.31 3.29 3.34
C ILE A 44 -12.66 1.84 3.63
N ASP A 45 -13.17 1.53 4.84
CA ASP A 45 -13.59 0.17 5.17
C ASP A 45 -14.71 -0.32 4.24
N GLN A 46 -15.70 0.52 3.93
CA GLN A 46 -16.75 0.22 2.95
C GLN A 46 -16.20 -0.02 1.54
N LEU A 47 -15.22 0.76 1.10
CA LEU A 47 -14.57 0.60 -0.22
C LEU A 47 -13.74 -0.68 -0.31
N GLU A 48 -13.05 -1.05 0.76
CA GLU A 48 -12.34 -2.34 0.86
C GLU A 48 -13.32 -3.52 0.71
N ASP A 49 -14.47 -3.45 1.37
CA ASP A 49 -15.50 -4.48 1.27
C ASP A 49 -16.18 -4.48 -0.11
N ALA A 50 -16.41 -3.31 -0.71
CA ALA A 50 -16.94 -3.18 -2.07
C ALA A 50 -15.95 -3.77 -3.10
N TRP A 51 -14.66 -3.51 -2.96
CA TRP A 51 -13.61 -4.10 -3.80
C TRP A 51 -13.59 -5.63 -3.68
N ARG A 52 -13.59 -6.14 -2.42
CA ARG A 52 -13.63 -7.57 -2.15
C ARG A 52 -14.85 -8.23 -2.80
N ASN A 53 -16.01 -7.63 -2.68
CA ASN A 53 -17.24 -8.14 -3.30
C ASN A 53 -17.18 -8.09 -4.84
N ALA A 54 -16.60 -7.02 -5.41
CA ALA A 54 -16.46 -6.89 -6.87
C ALA A 54 -15.53 -7.97 -7.43
N ILE A 55 -14.39 -8.24 -6.79
CA ILE A 55 -13.46 -9.26 -7.26
C ILE A 55 -14.04 -10.68 -7.14
N LEU A 56 -14.66 -11.01 -6.01
CA LEU A 56 -15.27 -12.33 -5.80
C LEU A 56 -16.42 -12.63 -6.77
N LYS A 57 -17.15 -11.60 -7.18
CA LYS A 57 -18.28 -11.72 -8.12
C LYS A 57 -17.89 -11.45 -9.58
N SER A 58 -16.61 -11.21 -9.87
CA SER A 58 -16.11 -10.77 -11.18
C SER A 58 -16.91 -9.57 -11.73
N ASN A 59 -17.34 -8.67 -10.83
CA ASN A 59 -18.17 -7.52 -11.19
C ASN A 59 -17.30 -6.37 -11.72
N THR A 60 -17.03 -6.40 -13.01
CA THR A 60 -16.18 -5.42 -13.71
C THR A 60 -16.71 -3.98 -13.58
N ALA A 61 -18.05 -3.80 -13.65
CA ALA A 61 -18.65 -2.46 -13.54
C ALA A 61 -18.49 -1.87 -12.12
N ALA A 62 -18.60 -2.69 -11.08
CA ALA A 62 -18.32 -2.26 -9.71
C ALA A 62 -16.84 -1.95 -9.53
N MET A 63 -15.95 -2.79 -10.06
CA MET A 63 -14.51 -2.58 -10.01
C MET A 63 -14.10 -1.27 -10.72
N ASP A 64 -14.63 -1.00 -11.90
CA ASP A 64 -14.35 0.21 -12.66
C ASP A 64 -14.64 1.49 -11.87
N ARG A 65 -15.77 1.51 -11.13
CA ARG A 65 -16.13 2.66 -10.28
C ARG A 65 -15.20 2.89 -9.10
N LEU A 66 -14.52 1.85 -8.62
CA LEU A 66 -13.58 1.94 -7.48
C LEU A 66 -12.20 2.43 -7.91
N LEU A 67 -11.77 2.09 -9.13
CA LEU A 67 -10.44 2.42 -9.63
C LEU A 67 -10.40 3.84 -10.22
N ALA A 68 -9.32 4.58 -9.95
CA ALA A 68 -9.01 5.83 -10.63
C ALA A 68 -8.63 5.57 -12.10
N ASP A 69 -8.71 6.59 -12.97
CA ASP A 69 -8.40 6.40 -14.39
C ASP A 69 -6.90 6.16 -14.62
N ASP A 70 -6.05 6.71 -13.76
CA ASP A 70 -4.60 6.53 -13.73
C ASP A 70 -4.13 5.39 -12.81
N TYR A 71 -5.05 4.49 -12.42
CA TYR A 71 -4.74 3.37 -11.53
C TYR A 71 -3.63 2.48 -12.08
N LEU A 72 -2.71 2.09 -11.17
CA LEU A 72 -1.65 1.11 -11.41
C LEU A 72 -1.66 0.02 -10.33
N ALA A 73 -1.53 -1.23 -10.75
CA ALA A 73 -1.31 -2.36 -9.86
C ALA A 73 0.06 -3.00 -10.10
N ILE A 74 0.68 -3.49 -9.03
CA ILE A 74 1.81 -4.41 -9.10
C ILE A 74 1.33 -5.75 -8.55
N THR A 75 1.32 -6.77 -9.39
CA THR A 75 0.92 -8.12 -9.00
C THR A 75 2.02 -8.78 -8.15
N ALA A 76 1.69 -9.89 -7.48
CA ALA A 76 2.67 -10.65 -6.70
C ALA A 76 3.79 -11.28 -7.56
N SER A 77 3.62 -11.36 -8.88
CA SER A 77 4.66 -11.74 -9.85
C SER A 77 5.49 -10.55 -10.36
N GLY A 78 5.23 -9.33 -9.88
CA GLY A 78 5.94 -8.12 -10.29
C GLY A 78 5.41 -7.46 -11.58
N LEU A 79 4.32 -7.96 -12.16
CA LEU A 79 3.74 -7.35 -13.37
C LEU A 79 3.01 -6.05 -13.02
N VAL A 80 3.26 -5.00 -13.79
CA VAL A 80 2.51 -3.75 -13.71
C VAL A 80 1.27 -3.84 -14.59
N GLN A 81 0.11 -3.48 -14.03
CA GLN A 81 -1.18 -3.48 -14.73
C GLN A 81 -1.88 -2.14 -14.59
N THR A 82 -2.36 -1.61 -15.71
CA THR A 82 -3.24 -0.45 -15.73
C THR A 82 -4.68 -0.83 -15.33
N LYS A 83 -5.54 0.18 -15.11
CA LYS A 83 -6.98 -0.01 -14.93
C LYS A 83 -7.59 -0.86 -16.03
N ALA A 84 -7.32 -0.52 -17.29
CA ALA A 84 -7.87 -1.24 -18.44
C ALA A 84 -7.46 -2.72 -18.47
N GLN A 85 -6.19 -3.02 -18.18
CA GLN A 85 -5.69 -4.39 -18.12
C GLN A 85 -6.30 -5.17 -16.94
N THR A 86 -6.44 -4.54 -15.77
CA THR A 86 -7.07 -5.14 -14.59
C THR A 86 -8.54 -5.50 -14.88
N LEU A 87 -9.29 -4.57 -15.49
CA LEU A 87 -10.70 -4.81 -15.88
C LEU A 87 -10.83 -5.88 -16.95
N ALA A 88 -9.93 -5.89 -17.95
CA ALA A 88 -9.91 -6.90 -19.00
C ALA A 88 -9.63 -8.31 -18.43
N ASN A 89 -8.68 -8.43 -17.51
CA ASN A 89 -8.38 -9.69 -16.85
C ASN A 89 -9.57 -10.20 -16.00
N LEU A 90 -10.26 -9.31 -15.31
CA LEU A 90 -11.45 -9.66 -14.55
C LEU A 90 -12.59 -10.10 -15.47
N LYS A 91 -12.83 -9.36 -16.57
CA LYS A 91 -13.89 -9.64 -17.56
C LYS A 91 -13.66 -10.95 -18.32
N SER A 92 -12.41 -11.28 -18.64
CA SER A 92 -12.05 -12.48 -19.41
C SER A 92 -12.18 -13.79 -18.60
N GLY A 93 -12.41 -13.71 -17.29
CA GLY A 93 -12.40 -14.88 -16.41
C GLY A 93 -11.02 -15.51 -16.22
N ARG A 94 -9.94 -14.88 -16.72
CA ARG A 94 -8.58 -15.36 -16.53
C ARG A 94 -8.17 -15.43 -15.07
N MET A 95 -8.78 -14.60 -14.23
CA MET A 95 -8.64 -14.65 -12.79
C MET A 95 -9.97 -15.07 -12.17
N HIS A 96 -9.98 -16.19 -11.48
CA HIS A 96 -11.11 -16.66 -10.71
C HIS A 96 -10.74 -16.71 -9.23
N MET A 97 -11.41 -15.90 -8.43
CA MET A 97 -11.22 -15.83 -6.98
C MET A 97 -12.34 -16.55 -6.27
N ALA A 98 -12.07 -17.75 -5.77
CA ALA A 98 -13.03 -18.56 -5.05
C ALA A 98 -13.27 -18.04 -3.63
N SER A 99 -12.20 -17.60 -2.94
CA SER A 99 -12.33 -16.95 -1.63
C SER A 99 -11.23 -15.92 -1.38
N LEU A 100 -11.57 -14.92 -0.56
CA LEU A 100 -10.68 -13.84 -0.14
C LEU A 100 -11.02 -13.45 1.29
N ASN A 101 -10.19 -13.89 2.24
CA ASN A 101 -10.34 -13.57 3.66
C ASN A 101 -9.28 -12.53 4.05
N VAL A 102 -9.74 -11.34 4.43
CA VAL A 102 -8.88 -10.20 4.77
C VAL A 102 -8.76 -10.07 6.28
N SER A 103 -7.54 -9.85 6.77
CA SER A 103 -7.21 -9.64 8.18
C SER A 103 -6.10 -8.60 8.34
N ASP A 104 -5.80 -8.20 9.58
CA ASP A 104 -4.73 -7.26 9.95
C ASP A 104 -4.77 -5.95 9.14
N ARG A 105 -5.98 -5.41 8.90
CA ARG A 105 -6.17 -4.15 8.17
C ARG A 105 -5.70 -2.96 9.00
N LYS A 106 -4.79 -2.20 8.44
CA LYS A 106 -4.30 -0.93 9.00
C LYS A 106 -4.53 0.19 7.99
N VAL A 107 -5.08 1.31 8.45
CA VAL A 107 -5.35 2.48 7.60
C VAL A 107 -4.62 3.67 8.19
N ARG A 108 -3.88 4.38 7.34
CA ARG A 108 -3.23 5.66 7.68
C ARG A 108 -3.68 6.73 6.69
N PHE A 109 -3.89 7.95 7.20
CA PHE A 109 -4.32 9.10 6.41
C PHE A 109 -3.22 10.14 6.31
N TYR A 110 -3.03 10.66 5.11
CA TYR A 110 -2.10 11.74 4.78
C TYR A 110 -2.85 12.78 3.93
N GLY A 111 -3.53 13.73 4.60
CA GLY A 111 -4.40 14.68 3.92
C GLY A 111 -5.52 13.98 3.15
N ARG A 112 -5.50 14.10 1.82
CA ARG A 112 -6.49 13.47 0.91
C ARG A 112 -6.09 12.05 0.46
N THR A 113 -5.06 11.46 1.05
CA THR A 113 -4.58 10.12 0.73
C THR A 113 -4.81 9.19 1.90
N ALA A 114 -5.27 7.97 1.63
CA ALA A 114 -5.31 6.88 2.58
C ALA A 114 -4.43 5.72 2.09
N VAL A 115 -3.59 5.20 2.98
CA VAL A 115 -2.79 4.01 2.75
C VAL A 115 -3.35 2.89 3.60
N VAL A 116 -3.73 1.80 2.94
CA VAL A 116 -4.28 0.59 3.57
C VAL A 116 -3.28 -0.54 3.39
N THR A 117 -2.92 -1.20 4.49
CA THR A 117 -2.18 -2.46 4.44
C THR A 117 -3.01 -3.55 5.09
N SER A 118 -3.00 -4.75 4.51
CA SER A 118 -3.76 -5.90 5.05
C SER A 118 -3.06 -7.22 4.72
N MET A 119 -3.45 -8.25 5.43
CA MET A 119 -3.21 -9.64 5.03
C MET A 119 -4.43 -10.20 4.30
N ALA A 120 -4.20 -11.09 3.35
CA ALA A 120 -5.25 -11.80 2.63
C ALA A 120 -4.90 -13.27 2.48
N ALA A 121 -5.80 -14.15 2.95
CA ALA A 121 -5.78 -15.55 2.57
C ALA A 121 -6.64 -15.70 1.31
N VAL A 122 -6.02 -16.12 0.23
CA VAL A 122 -6.55 -16.17 -1.13
C VAL A 122 -6.69 -17.61 -1.57
N ASN A 123 -7.84 -17.98 -2.16
CA ASN A 123 -8.01 -19.18 -2.97
C ASN A 123 -8.43 -18.70 -4.37
N ALA A 124 -7.51 -18.80 -5.33
CA ALA A 124 -7.72 -18.25 -6.66
C ALA A 124 -6.85 -18.94 -7.71
N THR A 125 -7.33 -18.93 -8.94
CA THR A 125 -6.61 -19.38 -10.13
C THR A 125 -6.51 -18.27 -11.16
N THR A 126 -5.45 -18.31 -11.95
CA THR A 126 -5.28 -17.46 -13.13
C THR A 126 -5.08 -18.35 -14.37
N GLY A 127 -5.00 -17.74 -15.56
CA GLY A 127 -4.62 -18.46 -16.77
C GLY A 127 -3.22 -19.12 -16.70
N GLU A 128 -2.39 -18.70 -15.75
CA GLU A 128 -1.02 -19.21 -15.54
C GLU A 128 -0.97 -20.31 -14.44
N GLY A 129 -2.10 -20.54 -13.72
CA GLY A 129 -2.21 -21.58 -12.71
C GLY A 129 -2.77 -21.13 -11.37
N ASP A 130 -2.56 -21.94 -10.33
CA ASP A 130 -2.99 -21.68 -8.96
C ASP A 130 -2.13 -20.60 -8.30
N ILE A 131 -2.81 -19.56 -7.80
CA ILE A 131 -2.19 -18.46 -7.06
C ILE A 131 -2.63 -18.42 -5.60
N SER A 132 -3.23 -19.51 -5.11
CA SER A 132 -3.67 -19.57 -3.71
C SER A 132 -2.53 -19.37 -2.73
N GLY A 133 -2.85 -18.82 -1.54
CA GLY A 133 -1.87 -18.59 -0.49
C GLY A 133 -2.15 -17.36 0.35
N ASN A 134 -1.18 -17.02 1.19
CA ASN A 134 -1.21 -15.82 2.03
C ASN A 134 -0.45 -14.68 1.38
N TYR A 135 -1.04 -13.50 1.41
CA TYR A 135 -0.50 -12.30 0.81
C TYR A 135 -0.50 -11.14 1.80
N ARG A 136 0.48 -10.27 1.68
CA ARG A 136 0.45 -8.91 2.22
C ARG A 136 0.17 -7.97 1.05
N TYR A 137 -0.77 -7.05 1.20
CA TYR A 137 -1.01 -6.05 0.18
C TYR A 137 -1.05 -4.64 0.74
N THR A 138 -0.72 -3.69 -0.13
CA THR A 138 -0.89 -2.25 0.10
C THR A 138 -1.84 -1.70 -0.95
N ARG A 139 -2.78 -0.85 -0.53
CA ARG A 139 -3.68 -0.11 -1.42
C ARG A 139 -3.67 1.34 -1.05
N VAL A 140 -3.54 2.19 -2.07
CA VAL A 140 -3.54 3.64 -1.91
C VAL A 140 -4.83 4.20 -2.49
N TYR A 141 -5.52 4.98 -1.67
CA TYR A 141 -6.72 5.73 -2.03
C TYR A 141 -6.41 7.21 -2.07
N VAL A 142 -6.99 7.92 -3.04
CA VAL A 142 -6.97 9.38 -3.10
C VAL A 142 -8.41 9.88 -3.15
N ARG A 143 -8.68 10.92 -2.38
CA ARG A 143 -9.97 11.62 -2.36
C ARG A 143 -9.94 12.72 -3.39
N ASP A 144 -10.81 12.67 -4.40
CA ASP A 144 -10.91 13.69 -5.45
C ASP A 144 -11.53 15.01 -4.94
N ALA A 145 -11.65 15.99 -5.83
CA ALA A 145 -12.20 17.31 -5.49
C ALA A 145 -13.70 17.26 -5.10
N THR A 146 -14.43 16.24 -5.56
CA THR A 146 -15.84 16.01 -5.23
C THR A 146 -16.02 15.31 -3.88
N GLY A 147 -14.93 14.88 -3.25
CA GLY A 147 -14.94 14.15 -1.98
C GLY A 147 -15.01 12.61 -2.14
N THR A 148 -14.95 12.09 -3.38
CA THR A 148 -15.02 10.66 -3.67
C THR A 148 -13.64 10.03 -3.55
N TRP A 149 -13.56 8.88 -2.85
CA TRP A 149 -12.34 8.10 -2.75
C TRP A 149 -12.20 7.14 -3.95
N LYS A 150 -11.02 7.11 -4.55
CA LYS A 150 -10.64 6.20 -5.63
C LYS A 150 -9.37 5.46 -5.29
N ILE A 151 -9.25 4.22 -5.72
CA ILE A 151 -8.02 3.44 -5.64
C ILE A 151 -7.09 3.90 -6.77
N VAL A 152 -5.91 4.41 -6.42
CA VAL A 152 -4.89 4.85 -7.39
C VAL A 152 -3.76 3.83 -7.53
N SER A 153 -3.52 3.03 -6.48
CA SER A 153 -2.45 2.02 -6.53
C SER A 153 -2.79 0.80 -5.69
N PHE A 154 -2.28 -0.33 -6.14
CA PHE A 154 -2.34 -1.61 -5.46
C PHE A 154 -1.02 -2.36 -5.65
N GLU A 155 -0.53 -2.98 -4.60
CA GLU A 155 0.60 -3.91 -4.65
C GLU A 155 0.34 -5.09 -3.73
N ALA A 156 0.69 -6.30 -4.19
CA ALA A 156 0.59 -7.50 -3.39
C ALA A 156 1.89 -8.29 -3.42
N SER A 157 2.27 -8.83 -2.26
CA SER A 157 3.41 -9.76 -2.12
C SER A 157 2.94 -11.05 -1.49
N LYS A 158 3.33 -12.20 -2.07
CA LYS A 158 3.05 -13.51 -1.49
C LYS A 158 3.93 -13.71 -0.25
N ILE A 159 3.31 -14.08 0.87
CA ILE A 159 4.01 -14.42 2.10
C ILE A 159 4.58 -15.83 1.90
N ARG A 160 5.90 -15.98 2.00
CA ARG A 160 6.56 -17.28 2.02
C ARG A 160 6.61 -17.77 3.45
N ASP A 161 6.24 -19.03 3.67
CA ASP A 161 6.44 -19.65 4.97
C ASP A 161 7.94 -19.79 5.21
N GLN A 162 8.42 -19.44 6.40
CA GLN A 162 9.86 -19.41 6.75
C GLN A 162 10.52 -20.81 6.75
N GLY A 163 9.80 -21.84 6.30
CA GLY A 163 10.27 -23.24 6.25
C GLY A 163 10.79 -23.71 4.89
N ASP A 164 10.67 -22.92 3.82
CA ASP A 164 11.05 -23.34 2.45
C ASP A 164 12.45 -22.86 2.03
N HIS A 165 13.43 -23.06 2.93
CA HIS A 165 14.84 -22.98 2.59
C HIS A 165 15.30 -24.35 2.13
N ARG A 166 15.01 -24.72 0.88
CA ARG A 166 15.71 -25.81 0.17
C ARG A 166 16.30 -25.28 -1.12
#